data_a1985c728376b0209f1f550d1780cfb3
#
_entry.id   a1985c728376b0209f1f550d1780cfb3
#
_cell.length_a   1.000
_cell.length_b   1.000
_cell.length_c   1.000
_cell.angle_alpha   90.00
_cell.angle_beta   90.00
_cell.angle_gamma   90.00
#
_symmetry.space_group_name_H-M   'P 1'
#
loop_
_entity.id
_entity.type
_entity.pdbx_description
1 polymer ?
#
loop_
_entity_poly.entity_id
_entity_poly.type
_entity_poly.pdbx_seq_one_letter_code
_entity_poly.pdbx_strand_id
1 'polypeptide(L)'
;MEARAKVMKALAHPTRLFIVDELSRGERCVCELTEKIGADVSTVSKHLSLLKGAGIVLDDKRGVQVFYRLRVPCILNFFGCVEAVLEETSRQPVAIGE
;
A
#
# COMPACT_ATOMS: atom_id res chain seq x y z
N MET A 1 0.71 10.33 -18.08
CA MET A 1 1.55 10.27 -16.88
C MET A 1 0.83 10.62 -15.60
N GLU A 2 -0.20 11.46 -15.68
CA GLU A 2 -0.92 11.84 -14.46
C GLU A 2 -1.60 10.64 -13.80
N ALA A 3 -2.15 9.74 -14.58
CA ALA A 3 -2.81 8.56 -14.03
C ALA A 3 -1.81 7.66 -13.29
N ARG A 4 -0.62 7.51 -13.86
CA ARG A 4 0.42 6.71 -13.21
C ARG A 4 0.90 7.37 -11.93
N ALA A 5 1.04 8.69 -11.97
CA ALA A 5 1.46 9.43 -10.79
C ALA A 5 0.44 9.30 -9.65
N LYS A 6 -0.84 9.25 -9.99
CA LYS A 6 -1.89 9.09 -8.98
C LYS A 6 -1.72 7.77 -8.23
N VAL A 7 -1.45 6.69 -8.96
CA VAL A 7 -1.23 5.39 -8.35
C VAL A 7 0.00 5.43 -7.44
N MET A 8 1.09 6.02 -7.94
CA MET A 8 2.33 6.09 -7.17
C MET A 8 2.16 6.93 -5.92
N LYS A 9 1.42 8.04 -6.03
CA LYS A 9 1.16 8.88 -4.87
C LYS A 9 0.34 8.15 -3.82
N ALA A 10 -0.60 7.31 -4.25
CA ALA A 10 -1.40 6.54 -3.32
C ALA A 10 -0.54 5.54 -2.56
N LEU A 11 0.56 5.08 -3.15
CA LEU A 11 1.47 4.14 -2.51
C LEU A 11 2.55 4.84 -1.69
N ALA A 12 2.74 6.14 -1.87
CA ALA A 12 3.88 6.85 -1.29
C ALA A 12 3.61 7.28 0.16
N HIS A 13 3.34 6.31 1.02
CA HIS A 13 3.13 6.53 2.44
C HIS A 13 3.40 5.21 3.17
N PRO A 14 4.19 5.24 4.25
CA PRO A 14 4.55 3.99 4.94
C PRO A 14 3.35 3.15 5.35
N THR A 15 2.31 3.76 5.87
CA THR A 15 1.12 3.02 6.30
C THR A 15 0.42 2.38 5.11
N ARG A 16 0.33 3.08 4.00
CA ARG A 16 -0.32 2.52 2.82
C ARG A 16 0.50 1.38 2.20
N LEU A 17 1.82 1.50 2.23
CA LEU A 17 2.68 0.41 1.79
C LEU A 17 2.50 -0.82 2.68
N PHE A 18 2.39 -0.59 3.99
CA PHE A 18 2.13 -1.68 4.93
C PHE A 18 0.81 -2.37 4.62
N ILE A 19 -0.24 -1.59 4.34
CA ILE A 19 -1.55 -2.15 4.02
C ILE A 19 -1.46 -3.04 2.78
N VAL A 20 -0.82 -2.56 1.72
CA VAL A 20 -0.70 -3.33 0.50
C VAL A 20 0.09 -4.62 0.76
N ASP A 21 1.17 -4.53 1.53
CA ASP A 21 1.95 -5.70 1.87
C ASP A 21 1.11 -6.71 2.66
N GLU A 22 0.34 -6.23 3.61
CA GLU A 22 -0.51 -7.09 4.43
C GLU A 22 -1.58 -7.76 3.57
N LEU A 23 -2.18 -7.02 2.65
CA LEU A 23 -3.21 -7.57 1.77
C LEU A 23 -2.64 -8.56 0.75
N SER A 24 -1.31 -8.54 0.55
CA SER A 24 -0.68 -9.52 -0.32
C SER A 24 -0.79 -10.94 0.24
N ARG A 25 -1.01 -11.06 1.54
CA ARG A 25 -1.15 -12.35 2.20
C ARG A 25 -2.59 -12.82 2.28
N GLY A 26 -3.52 -12.01 1.80
CA GLY A 26 -4.92 -12.35 1.78
C GLY A 26 -5.79 -11.19 2.20
N GLU A 27 -7.06 -11.40 2.08
CA GLU A 27 -8.08 -10.42 2.44
C GLU A 27 -8.01 -10.10 3.94
N ARG A 28 -8.29 -8.85 4.29
CA ARG A 28 -8.30 -8.41 5.69
C ARG A 28 -9.47 -7.47 5.93
N CYS A 29 -10.07 -7.56 7.10
CA CYS A 29 -11.10 -6.58 7.45
C CYS A 29 -10.42 -5.31 7.98
N VAL A 30 -11.17 -4.21 7.98
CA VAL A 30 -10.65 -2.93 8.49
C VAL A 30 -10.22 -3.08 9.95
N CYS A 31 -10.95 -3.87 10.73
CA CYS A 31 -10.62 -4.06 12.14
C CYS A 31 -9.24 -4.71 12.31
N GLU A 32 -8.91 -5.68 11.48
CA GLU A 32 -7.60 -6.32 11.54
C GLU A 32 -6.48 -5.36 11.18
N LEU A 33 -6.71 -4.57 10.13
CA LEU A 33 -5.72 -3.60 9.69
C LEU A 33 -5.51 -2.51 10.75
N THR A 34 -6.61 -2.06 11.35
CA THR A 34 -6.55 -1.03 12.38
C THR A 34 -5.74 -1.51 13.58
N GLU A 35 -5.96 -2.74 13.99
CA GLU A 35 -5.24 -3.32 15.11
C GLU A 35 -3.75 -3.42 14.82
N LYS A 36 -3.39 -3.90 13.64
CA LYS A 36 -2.00 -4.07 13.26
C LYS A 36 -1.27 -2.74 13.12
N ILE A 37 -1.96 -1.73 12.59
CA ILE A 37 -1.35 -0.43 12.37
C ILE A 37 -1.23 0.36 13.66
N GLY A 38 -2.19 0.19 14.56
CA GLY A 38 -2.16 0.90 15.82
C GLY A 38 -2.66 2.34 15.74
N ALA A 39 -3.39 2.68 14.68
CA ALA A 39 -4.01 3.99 14.54
C ALA A 39 -5.50 3.85 14.73
N ASP A 40 -6.23 4.96 14.73
CA ASP A 40 -7.67 4.87 14.88
C ASP A 40 -8.32 4.48 13.55
N VAL A 41 -9.57 4.03 13.64
CA VAL A 41 -10.31 3.54 12.49
C VAL A 41 -10.44 4.61 11.41
N SER A 42 -10.68 5.85 11.81
CA SER A 42 -10.88 6.91 10.82
C SER A 42 -9.62 7.18 10.01
N THR A 43 -8.46 7.12 10.65
CA THR A 43 -7.19 7.30 9.97
C THR A 43 -6.94 6.16 8.97
N VAL A 44 -7.15 4.92 9.42
CA VAL A 44 -6.95 3.77 8.55
C VAL A 44 -7.93 3.80 7.38
N SER A 45 -9.18 4.20 7.64
CA SER A 45 -10.19 4.30 6.59
C SER A 45 -9.82 5.32 5.52
N LYS A 46 -9.19 6.42 5.91
CA LYS A 46 -8.72 7.42 4.94
C LYS A 46 -7.65 6.84 4.03
N HIS A 47 -6.71 6.09 4.61
CA HIS A 47 -5.68 5.44 3.79
C HIS A 47 -6.31 4.45 2.82
N LEU A 48 -7.26 3.67 3.29
CA LEU A 48 -7.94 2.68 2.45
C LEU A 48 -8.75 3.36 1.34
N SER A 49 -9.38 4.51 1.64
CA SER A 49 -10.11 5.26 0.62
C SER A 49 -9.21 5.76 -0.48
N LEU A 50 -8.01 6.23 -0.12
CA LEU A 50 -7.05 6.69 -1.12
C LEU A 50 -6.58 5.54 -2.00
N LEU A 51 -6.31 4.38 -1.40
CA LEU A 51 -5.91 3.21 -2.17
C LEU A 51 -7.03 2.72 -3.08
N LYS A 52 -8.26 2.75 -2.58
CA LYS A 52 -9.43 2.36 -3.37
C LYS A 52 -9.65 3.33 -4.53
N GLY A 53 -9.54 4.62 -4.25
CA GLY A 53 -9.71 5.65 -5.28
C GLY A 53 -8.69 5.55 -6.39
N ALA A 54 -7.50 5.05 -6.09
CA ALA A 54 -6.47 4.83 -7.10
C ALA A 54 -6.59 3.48 -7.80
N GLY A 55 -7.56 2.65 -7.40
CA GLY A 55 -7.78 1.36 -8.04
C GLY A 55 -6.88 0.25 -7.55
N ILE A 56 -6.20 0.45 -6.42
CA ILE A 56 -5.24 -0.53 -5.92
C ILE A 56 -5.94 -1.63 -5.11
N VAL A 57 -6.98 -1.27 -4.38
CA VAL A 57 -7.72 -2.22 -3.54
C VAL A 57 -9.20 -2.19 -3.87
N LEU A 58 -9.87 -3.27 -3.53
CA LEU A 58 -11.32 -3.40 -3.61
C LEU A 58 -11.85 -3.67 -2.21
N ASP A 59 -13.05 -3.18 -1.94
CA ASP A 59 -13.70 -3.45 -0.67
C ASP A 59 -14.93 -4.32 -0.86
N ASP A 60 -15.32 -4.99 0.22
CA ASP A 60 -16.46 -5.88 0.20
C ASP A 60 -17.10 -5.80 1.59
N LYS A 61 -18.32 -5.29 1.64
CA LYS A 61 -19.01 -5.14 2.91
C LYS A 61 -19.77 -6.42 3.24
N ARG A 62 -19.48 -6.98 4.39
CA ARG A 62 -20.11 -8.22 4.86
C ARG A 62 -20.70 -7.96 6.23
N GLY A 63 -22.00 -7.75 6.28
CA GLY A 63 -22.65 -7.38 7.51
C GLY A 63 -22.17 -6.05 8.00
N VAL A 64 -21.62 -6.03 9.22
CA VAL A 64 -21.08 -4.80 9.80
C VAL A 64 -19.60 -4.62 9.53
N GLN A 65 -18.96 -5.58 8.85
CA GLN A 65 -17.53 -5.53 8.59
C GLN A 65 -17.25 -5.23 7.13
N VAL A 66 -16.15 -4.53 6.90
CA VAL A 66 -15.70 -4.24 5.53
C VAL A 66 -14.36 -4.93 5.35
N PHE A 67 -14.25 -5.73 4.30
CA PHE A 67 -13.03 -6.45 3.96
C PHE A 67 -12.39 -5.79 2.75
N TYR A 68 -11.07 -5.79 2.72
CA TYR A 68 -10.31 -5.24 1.60
C TYR A 68 -9.39 -6.30 1.03
N ARG A 69 -9.18 -6.24 -0.28
CA ARG A 69 -8.23 -7.10 -0.97
C ARG A 69 -7.57 -6.33 -2.09
N LEU A 70 -6.42 -6.83 -2.55
CA LEU A 70 -5.76 -6.20 -3.68
C LEU A 70 -6.56 -6.43 -4.95
N ARG A 71 -6.72 -5.36 -5.71
CA ARG A 71 -7.38 -5.46 -7.00
C ARG A 71 -6.44 -6.08 -8.03
N VAL A 72 -5.17 -5.70 -7.97
CA VAL A 72 -4.17 -6.11 -8.96
C VAL A 72 -2.95 -6.63 -8.21
N PRO A 73 -2.88 -7.94 -7.98
CA PRO A 73 -1.76 -8.49 -7.19
C PRO A 73 -0.38 -8.20 -7.77
N CYS A 74 -0.28 -7.95 -9.08
CA CYS A 74 1.03 -7.65 -9.68
C CYS A 74 1.66 -6.36 -9.18
N ILE A 75 0.92 -5.56 -8.40
CA ILE A 75 1.51 -4.38 -7.77
C ILE A 75 2.73 -4.76 -6.93
N LEU A 76 2.78 -6.00 -6.45
CA LEU A 76 3.89 -6.46 -5.65
C LEU A 76 5.19 -6.54 -6.44
N ASN A 77 5.12 -6.66 -7.76
CA ASN A 77 6.31 -6.64 -8.60
C ASN A 77 7.00 -5.28 -8.52
N PHE A 78 6.19 -4.23 -8.37
CA PHE A 78 6.72 -2.90 -8.21
C PHE A 78 7.53 -2.79 -6.92
N PHE A 79 7.08 -3.46 -5.85
CA PHE A 79 7.81 -3.49 -4.60
C PHE A 79 9.19 -4.12 -4.79
N GLY A 80 9.26 -5.19 -5.58
CA GLY A 80 10.54 -5.81 -5.89
C GLY A 80 11.47 -4.86 -6.62
N CYS A 81 10.93 -4.07 -7.53
CA CYS A 81 11.74 -3.08 -8.24
C CYS A 81 12.26 -2.00 -7.30
N VAL A 82 11.44 -1.56 -6.36
CA VAL A 82 11.86 -0.57 -5.38
C VAL A 82 12.97 -1.15 -4.49
N GLU A 83 12.83 -2.40 -4.08
CA GLU A 83 13.86 -3.06 -3.27
C GLU A 83 15.19 -3.11 -4.03
N ALA A 84 15.14 -3.38 -5.32
CA ALA A 84 16.34 -3.41 -6.13
C ALA A 84 17.02 -2.04 -6.17
N VAL A 85 16.24 -0.98 -6.27
CA VAL A 85 16.79 0.38 -6.23
C VAL A 85 17.48 0.63 -4.90
N LEU A 86 16.84 0.23 -3.80
CA LEU A 86 17.41 0.43 -2.48
C LEU A 86 18.71 -0.36 -2.31
N GLU A 87 18.76 -1.58 -2.81
CA GLU A 87 19.98 -2.39 -2.76
C GLU A 87 21.11 -1.76 -3.55
N GLU A 88 20.81 -1.27 -4.76
CA GLU A 88 21.84 -0.63 -5.59
C GLU A 88 22.37 0.62 -4.92
N THR A 89 21.49 1.42 -4.36
CA THR A 89 21.89 2.64 -3.68
C THR A 89 22.78 2.33 -2.47
N SER A 90 22.44 1.30 -1.75
CA SER A 90 23.20 0.89 -0.58
C SER A 90 24.60 0.38 -0.97
N ARG A 91 24.68 -0.30 -2.10
CA ARG A 91 25.92 -0.90 -2.56
C ARG A 91 26.86 0.12 -3.18
N GLN A 92 26.33 1.16 -3.77
CA GLN A 92 27.12 2.19 -4.38
C GLN A 92 27.13 3.37 -3.49
N PRO A 93 28.17 3.58 -2.82
CA PRO A 93 28.29 4.73 -1.98
C PRO A 93 28.24 5.88 -2.89
N VAL A 94 27.41 6.55 -2.80
CA VAL A 94 27.32 7.59 -3.53
C VAL A 94 27.70 8.69 -3.44
N ALA A 95 28.33 8.79 -3.73
CA ALA A 95 28.88 9.88 -3.77
C ALA A 95 28.17 10.89 -4.48
N ILE A 96 27.37 10.90 -4.69
CA ILE A 96 26.81 11.75 -5.41
C ILE A 96 26.40 12.88 -5.04
N GLY A 97 26.47 13.25 -5.02
CA GLY A 97 26.13 14.03 -4.77
C GLY A 97 26.25 14.72 -4.80
N GLU A 98 26.67 14.53 -4.93
CA GLU A 98 26.77 14.89 -4.85
C GLU A 98 26.56 15.33 -4.78
#